data_a2d9f6f7689b10af6d5fbee58fcbc675
#
_entry.id   a2d9f6f7689b10af6d5fbee58fcbc675
#
_cell.length_a   1.000
_cell.length_b   1.000
_cell.length_c   1.000
_cell.angle_alpha   90.00
_cell.angle_beta   90.00
_cell.angle_gamma   90.00
#
_symmetry.space_group_name_H-M   'P 1'
#
loop_
_entity.id
_entity.type
_entity.pdbx_description
1 polymer ?
#
loop_
_entity_poly.entity_id
_entity_poly.type
_entity_poly.pdbx_seq_one_letter_code
_entity_poly.pdbx_strand_id
1 'polypeptide(L)'
;MGDNLVYAVRSSQGFYLKRGLDKDAVTVFEQNNTSKEVACNVFAYSNNGQLFAYCDNQVTRVFEIATNKEILCVELKRTRKILFSPKDNYLLTFEPWAIYGAKTSENQKPEPNVRVYSIADGKHVSTFSAPKESSWEPQFSDDESLAARMVGSEIMFYTNMSFERYDHKLVEKG
;
A
#
# COMPACT_ATOMS: atom_id res chain seq x y z
N MET A 1 -6.05 0.17 -30.65
CA MET A 1 -5.11 0.40 -29.52
C MET A 1 -5.81 0.73 -28.18
N GLY A 2 -7.12 0.92 -28.14
CA GLY A 2 -7.87 1.30 -26.92
C GLY A 2 -8.47 0.16 -26.10
N ASP A 3 -8.55 -1.05 -26.64
CA ASP A 3 -9.36 -2.13 -26.07
C ASP A 3 -8.85 -2.74 -24.75
N ASN A 4 -7.60 -2.50 -24.39
CA ASN A 4 -6.97 -3.02 -23.18
C ASN A 4 -6.76 -1.99 -22.07
N LEU A 5 -7.15 -0.73 -22.29
CA LEU A 5 -7.04 0.30 -21.28
C LEU A 5 -8.00 0.01 -20.11
N VAL A 6 -7.48 -0.14 -18.91
CA VAL A 6 -8.28 -0.23 -17.69
C VAL A 6 -8.08 1.03 -16.87
N TYR A 7 -9.17 1.65 -16.46
CA TYR A 7 -9.16 2.87 -15.66
C TYR A 7 -10.15 2.80 -14.50
N ALA A 8 -9.83 3.49 -13.42
CA ALA A 8 -10.67 3.58 -12.25
C ALA A 8 -11.55 4.85 -12.31
N VAL A 9 -12.82 4.69 -12.00
CA VAL A 9 -13.78 5.79 -11.81
C VAL A 9 -14.29 5.75 -10.38
N ARG A 10 -14.08 6.82 -9.64
CA ARG A 10 -14.60 6.97 -8.27
C ARG A 10 -15.76 7.98 -8.26
N SER A 11 -16.88 7.59 -7.66
CA SER A 11 -18.06 8.43 -7.48
C SER A 11 -18.56 8.36 -6.03
N SER A 12 -19.62 9.12 -5.72
CA SER A 12 -20.33 9.02 -4.44
C SER A 12 -20.99 7.67 -4.19
N GLN A 13 -21.23 6.91 -5.26
CA GLN A 13 -21.89 5.60 -5.20
C GLN A 13 -20.93 4.42 -5.12
N GLY A 14 -19.62 4.67 -5.24
CA GLY A 14 -18.59 3.64 -5.19
C GLY A 14 -17.46 3.92 -6.17
N PHE A 15 -16.70 2.89 -6.47
CA PHE A 15 -15.72 2.96 -7.55
C PHE A 15 -15.86 1.76 -8.49
N TYR A 16 -15.42 1.96 -9.72
CA TYR A 16 -15.51 0.99 -10.80
C TYR A 16 -14.19 0.91 -11.53
N LEU A 17 -13.79 -0.28 -11.95
CA LEU A 17 -12.78 -0.45 -12.99
C LEU A 17 -13.49 -0.70 -14.32
N LYS A 18 -13.14 0.08 -15.31
CA LYS A 18 -13.67 -0.04 -16.67
C LYS A 18 -12.56 -0.40 -17.63
N ARG A 19 -12.88 -1.26 -18.59
CA ARG A 19 -11.98 -1.62 -19.70
C ARG A 19 -12.54 -1.08 -21.00
N GLY A 20 -11.67 -0.51 -21.84
CA GLY A 20 -12.05 0.12 -23.10
C GLY A 20 -12.32 1.60 -22.95
N LEU A 21 -12.59 2.25 -24.06
CA LEU A 21 -12.91 3.67 -24.13
C LEU A 21 -14.36 3.85 -24.61
N ASP A 22 -14.92 5.04 -24.40
CA ASP A 22 -16.21 5.47 -24.89
C ASP A 22 -17.42 4.68 -24.37
N LYS A 23 -18.42 4.56 -25.25
CA LYS A 23 -19.73 3.95 -24.95
C LYS A 23 -19.65 2.46 -24.69
N ASP A 24 -18.62 1.80 -25.22
CA ASP A 24 -18.44 0.35 -25.16
C ASP A 24 -17.56 -0.09 -23.99
N ALA A 25 -17.19 0.84 -23.11
CA ALA A 25 -16.38 0.51 -21.91
C ALA A 25 -17.12 -0.44 -20.98
N VAL A 26 -16.54 -1.61 -20.75
CA VAL A 26 -17.10 -2.66 -19.90
C VAL A 26 -16.65 -2.49 -18.47
N THR A 27 -17.57 -2.58 -17.50
CA THR A 27 -17.20 -2.64 -16.07
C THR A 27 -16.62 -4.01 -15.76
N VAL A 28 -15.35 -4.05 -15.36
CA VAL A 28 -14.65 -5.29 -15.01
C VAL A 28 -14.60 -5.53 -13.51
N PHE A 29 -14.78 -4.48 -12.73
CA PHE A 29 -14.92 -4.56 -11.27
C PHE A 29 -15.80 -3.43 -10.77
N GLU A 30 -16.61 -3.71 -9.75
CA GLU A 30 -17.48 -2.72 -9.11
C GLU A 30 -17.49 -2.92 -7.61
N GLN A 31 -17.25 -1.83 -6.89
CA GLN A 31 -17.49 -1.76 -5.46
C GLN A 31 -18.52 -0.67 -5.18
N ASN A 32 -19.68 -1.07 -4.70
CA ASN A 32 -20.73 -0.15 -4.33
C ASN A 32 -20.57 0.33 -2.88
N ASN A 33 -20.70 1.64 -2.67
CA ASN A 33 -20.81 2.21 -1.33
C ASN A 33 -22.17 1.87 -0.74
N THR A 34 -22.27 0.77 -0.02
CA THR A 34 -23.52 0.38 0.67
C THR A 34 -23.79 1.23 1.90
N SER A 35 -22.78 1.93 2.41
CA SER A 35 -22.88 2.91 3.50
C SER A 35 -21.73 3.90 3.41
N LYS A 36 -21.80 5.02 4.16
CA LYS A 36 -20.67 5.96 4.30
C LYS A 36 -19.43 5.31 4.94
N GLU A 37 -19.59 4.18 5.58
CA GLU A 37 -18.52 3.41 6.23
C GLU A 37 -17.69 2.60 5.24
N VAL A 38 -18.25 2.31 4.06
CA VAL A 38 -17.61 1.51 3.01
C VAL A 38 -17.25 2.41 1.82
N ALA A 39 -16.41 3.40 2.04
CA ALA A 39 -15.96 4.30 0.99
C ALA A 39 -14.52 4.00 0.60
N CYS A 40 -14.26 3.84 -0.70
CA CYS A 40 -12.89 3.71 -1.20
C CYS A 40 -12.11 5.00 -0.94
N ASN A 41 -11.11 4.92 -0.06
CA ASN A 41 -10.28 6.06 0.32
C ASN A 41 -9.03 6.20 -0.53
N VAL A 42 -8.43 5.08 -0.86
CA VAL A 42 -7.17 5.02 -1.60
C VAL A 42 -7.17 3.79 -2.48
N PHE A 43 -6.57 3.93 -3.64
CA PHE A 43 -6.32 2.83 -4.56
C PHE A 43 -5.00 3.04 -5.31
N ALA A 44 -4.45 1.97 -5.83
CA ALA A 44 -3.24 1.96 -6.65
C ALA A 44 -3.31 0.81 -7.67
N TYR A 45 -2.71 1.03 -8.84
CA TYR A 45 -2.37 -0.03 -9.78
C TYR A 45 -0.95 -0.53 -9.50
N SER A 46 -0.70 -1.80 -9.76
CA SER A 46 0.65 -2.31 -9.87
C SER A 46 1.38 -1.68 -11.06
N ASN A 47 2.72 -1.69 -11.03
CA ASN A 47 3.53 -1.07 -12.09
C ASN A 47 3.31 -1.73 -13.46
N ASN A 48 3.06 -3.05 -13.47
CA ASN A 48 2.74 -3.80 -14.70
C ASN A 48 1.26 -3.68 -15.13
N GLY A 49 0.42 -3.01 -14.34
CA GLY A 49 -1.00 -2.80 -14.63
C GLY A 49 -1.88 -4.05 -14.49
N GLN A 50 -1.38 -5.15 -13.94
CA GLN A 50 -2.14 -6.40 -13.81
C GLN A 50 -2.93 -6.50 -12.50
N LEU A 51 -2.47 -5.79 -11.45
CA LEU A 51 -3.07 -5.81 -10.13
C LEU A 51 -3.69 -4.47 -9.78
N PHE A 52 -4.72 -4.53 -8.96
CA PHE A 52 -5.35 -3.36 -8.37
C PHE A 52 -5.49 -3.54 -6.87
N ALA A 53 -5.09 -2.53 -6.12
CA ALA A 53 -5.21 -2.49 -4.68
C ALA A 53 -6.11 -1.34 -4.24
N TYR A 54 -6.94 -1.53 -3.22
CA TYR A 54 -7.75 -0.46 -2.63
C TYR A 54 -8.01 -0.66 -1.14
N CYS A 55 -8.37 0.40 -0.46
CA CYS A 55 -8.89 0.38 0.90
C CYS A 55 -10.27 1.04 0.94
N ASP A 56 -11.23 0.38 1.58
CA ASP A 56 -12.63 0.81 1.68
C ASP A 56 -13.08 1.18 3.10
N ASN A 57 -12.18 1.55 3.99
CA ASN A 57 -12.40 1.77 5.42
C ASN A 57 -12.67 0.50 6.26
N GLN A 58 -12.76 -0.65 5.64
CA GLN A 58 -12.94 -1.93 6.30
C GLN A 58 -11.71 -2.80 6.13
N VAL A 59 -11.32 -2.96 4.88
CA VAL A 59 -10.22 -3.83 4.46
C VAL A 59 -9.34 -3.14 3.43
N THR A 60 -8.10 -3.58 3.34
CA THR A 60 -7.23 -3.35 2.19
C THR A 60 -7.17 -4.63 1.39
N ARG A 61 -7.52 -4.54 0.10
CA ARG A 61 -7.57 -5.66 -0.84
C ARG A 61 -6.64 -5.46 -2.01
N VAL A 62 -6.12 -6.59 -2.51
CA VAL A 62 -5.42 -6.67 -3.80
C VAL A 62 -6.04 -7.78 -4.61
N PHE A 63 -6.29 -7.54 -5.88
CA PHE A 63 -6.80 -8.55 -6.80
C PHE A 63 -6.20 -8.39 -8.20
N GLU A 64 -6.22 -9.48 -8.95
CA GLU A 64 -5.83 -9.51 -10.35
C GLU A 64 -6.99 -9.00 -11.21
N ILE A 65 -6.71 -7.98 -12.04
CA ILE A 65 -7.75 -7.26 -12.82
C ILE A 65 -8.39 -8.18 -13.87
N ALA A 66 -7.62 -9.10 -14.45
CA ALA A 66 -8.11 -9.95 -15.53
C ALA A 66 -9.13 -11.00 -15.05
N THR A 67 -8.94 -11.53 -13.85
CA THR A 67 -9.68 -12.67 -13.31
C THR A 67 -10.56 -12.32 -12.12
N ASN A 68 -10.38 -11.12 -11.52
CA ASN A 68 -10.93 -10.71 -10.22
C ASN A 68 -10.51 -11.63 -9.06
N LYS A 69 -9.43 -12.39 -9.24
CA LYS A 69 -8.90 -13.26 -8.18
C LYS A 69 -8.30 -12.40 -7.07
N GLU A 70 -8.82 -12.55 -5.85
CA GLU A 70 -8.25 -11.91 -4.67
C GLU A 70 -6.89 -12.55 -4.31
N ILE A 71 -5.88 -11.72 -4.13
CA ILE A 71 -4.52 -12.09 -3.73
C ILE A 71 -4.32 -11.82 -2.24
N LEU A 72 -4.84 -10.68 -1.77
CA LEU A 72 -4.69 -10.22 -0.40
C LEU A 72 -5.99 -9.54 0.06
N CYS A 73 -6.43 -9.86 1.28
CA CYS A 73 -7.48 -9.14 1.98
C CYS A 73 -7.12 -9.06 3.46
N VAL A 74 -6.91 -7.84 3.96
CA VAL A 74 -6.49 -7.59 5.34
C VAL A 74 -7.33 -6.49 5.99
N GLU A 75 -7.65 -6.65 7.27
CA GLU A 75 -8.40 -5.67 8.05
C GLU A 75 -7.54 -4.44 8.40
N LEU A 76 -7.32 -3.57 7.42
CA LEU A 76 -6.61 -2.30 7.58
C LEU A 76 -7.54 -1.14 7.23
N LYS A 77 -8.35 -0.75 8.20
CA LYS A 77 -9.42 0.26 8.03
C LYS A 77 -8.90 1.69 7.81
N ARG A 78 -7.66 1.95 8.17
CA ARG A 78 -7.09 3.30 8.22
C ARG A 78 -6.01 3.54 7.17
N THR A 79 -5.84 2.63 6.22
CA THR A 79 -4.90 2.78 5.12
C THR A 79 -5.19 4.07 4.34
N ARG A 80 -4.18 4.89 4.16
CA ARG A 80 -4.26 6.17 3.44
C ARG A 80 -3.38 6.22 2.21
N LYS A 81 -2.38 5.35 2.15
CA LYS A 81 -1.55 5.20 0.96
C LYS A 81 -1.22 3.74 0.74
N ILE A 82 -1.08 3.38 -0.51
CA ILE A 82 -0.73 2.05 -1.00
C ILE A 82 0.38 2.24 -2.03
N LEU A 83 1.41 1.41 -1.95
CA LEU A 83 2.54 1.41 -2.87
C LEU A 83 2.87 -0.02 -3.28
N PHE A 84 3.01 -0.27 -4.57
CA PHE A 84 3.65 -1.48 -5.08
C PHE A 84 5.16 -1.24 -5.23
N SER A 85 5.96 -2.24 -4.91
CA SER A 85 7.40 -2.22 -5.18
C SER A 85 7.67 -2.26 -6.70
N PRO A 86 8.87 -1.93 -7.19
CA PRO A 86 9.14 -1.75 -8.63
C PRO A 86 8.77 -2.95 -9.51
N LYS A 87 8.94 -4.18 -9.02
CA LYS A 87 8.57 -5.42 -9.73
C LYS A 87 7.23 -5.99 -9.31
N ASP A 88 6.46 -5.26 -8.49
CA ASP A 88 5.17 -5.69 -7.96
C ASP A 88 5.23 -6.95 -7.07
N ASN A 89 6.41 -7.28 -6.52
CA ASN A 89 6.54 -8.42 -5.61
C ASN A 89 6.01 -8.12 -4.21
N TYR A 90 5.95 -6.84 -3.84
CA TYR A 90 5.52 -6.40 -2.51
C TYR A 90 4.48 -5.29 -2.60
N LEU A 91 3.56 -5.30 -1.63
CA LEU A 91 2.63 -4.21 -1.35
C LEU A 91 3.00 -3.57 -0.02
N LEU A 92 3.09 -2.25 -0.01
CA LEU A 92 3.23 -1.47 1.21
C LEU A 92 1.95 -0.69 1.48
N THR A 93 1.50 -0.71 2.74
CA THR A 93 0.35 0.08 3.20
C THR A 93 0.80 1.05 4.27
N PHE A 94 0.32 2.27 4.19
CA PHE A 94 0.59 3.30 5.19
C PHE A 94 -0.71 3.73 5.87
N GLU A 95 -0.69 3.75 7.19
CA GLU A 95 -1.72 4.34 8.04
C GLU A 95 -1.19 5.62 8.71
N PRO A 96 -2.04 6.61 9.03
CA PRO A 96 -1.60 7.78 9.76
C PRO A 96 -0.94 7.40 11.08
N TRP A 97 0.14 8.11 11.42
CA TRP A 97 0.81 7.97 12.70
C TRP A 97 -0.20 8.16 13.84
N ALA A 98 -0.31 7.16 14.67
CA ALA A 98 -1.17 7.20 15.84
C ALA A 98 -0.45 6.58 17.05
N ILE A 99 -0.62 7.19 18.20
CA ILE A 99 -0.26 6.59 19.48
C ILE A 99 -1.56 6.12 20.09
N TYR A 100 -1.72 4.81 20.26
CA TYR A 100 -2.87 4.22 20.93
C TYR A 100 -2.63 4.10 22.43
N GLY A 101 -3.62 4.52 23.20
CA GLY A 101 -3.64 4.42 24.66
C GLY A 101 -3.59 5.79 25.37
N ALA A 102 -3.98 5.81 26.63
CA ALA A 102 -3.89 7.00 27.46
C ALA A 102 -2.40 7.36 27.68
N LYS A 103 -2.04 8.64 27.59
CA LYS A 103 -0.68 9.18 27.82
C LYS A 103 -0.12 8.95 29.24
N THR A 104 -0.52 7.87 29.88
CA THR A 104 -0.23 7.61 31.29
C THR A 104 1.02 6.77 31.56
N SER A 105 1.72 6.32 30.51
CA SER A 105 3.01 5.63 30.70
C SER A 105 4.07 6.18 29.74
N GLU A 106 5.22 6.50 30.31
CA GLU A 106 6.44 6.98 29.62
C GLU A 106 7.01 5.94 28.62
N ASN A 107 6.42 4.75 28.53
CA ASN A 107 6.92 3.61 27.77
C ASN A 107 6.04 3.20 26.55
N GLN A 108 5.07 3.99 26.16
CA GLN A 108 4.25 3.64 24.98
C GLN A 108 5.03 3.86 23.68
N LYS A 109 5.46 2.76 23.08
CA LYS A 109 5.96 2.79 21.71
C LYS A 109 4.77 2.97 20.76
N PRO A 110 4.90 3.86 19.76
CA PRO A 110 3.86 3.98 18.74
C PRO A 110 3.70 2.67 17.98
N GLU A 111 2.47 2.36 17.61
CA GLU A 111 2.22 1.20 16.76
C GLU A 111 2.87 1.38 15.39
N PRO A 112 3.43 0.30 14.80
CA PRO A 112 3.89 0.32 13.43
C PRO A 112 2.74 0.70 12.50
N ASN A 113 3.00 1.64 11.61
CA ASN A 113 1.98 2.22 10.73
C ASN A 113 2.27 1.98 9.23
N VAL A 114 3.35 1.30 8.93
CA VAL A 114 3.65 0.78 7.59
C VAL A 114 3.73 -0.74 7.67
N ARG A 115 3.05 -1.42 6.75
CA ARG A 115 3.05 -2.88 6.65
C ARG A 115 3.43 -3.30 5.25
N VAL A 116 4.22 -4.37 5.17
CA VAL A 116 4.74 -4.94 3.92
C VAL A 116 4.14 -6.33 3.75
N TYR A 117 3.58 -6.59 2.58
CA TYR A 117 2.99 -7.87 2.20
C TYR A 117 3.65 -8.40 0.94
N SER A 118 3.86 -9.70 0.87
CA SER A 118 4.26 -10.41 -0.34
C SER A 118 3.05 -10.60 -1.25
N ILE A 119 3.19 -10.25 -2.51
CA ILE A 119 2.14 -10.46 -3.53
C ILE A 119 2.05 -11.93 -3.93
N ALA A 120 3.15 -12.66 -3.90
CA ALA A 120 3.19 -14.06 -4.34
C ALA A 120 2.27 -14.98 -3.51
N ASP A 121 2.15 -14.73 -2.21
CA ASP A 121 1.38 -15.58 -1.30
C ASP A 121 0.46 -14.81 -0.33
N GLY A 122 0.36 -13.49 -0.48
CA GLY A 122 -0.49 -12.63 0.35
C GLY A 122 -0.04 -12.51 1.80
N LYS A 123 1.17 -13.01 2.15
CA LYS A 123 1.61 -13.01 3.54
C LYS A 123 2.20 -11.69 3.98
N HIS A 124 2.00 -11.39 5.24
CA HIS A 124 2.69 -10.31 5.92
C HIS A 124 4.19 -10.62 6.00
N VAL A 125 5.02 -9.68 5.55
CA VAL A 125 6.49 -9.78 5.57
C VAL A 125 7.07 -9.05 6.76
N SER A 126 6.70 -7.77 6.94
CA SER A 126 7.24 -6.95 8.02
C SER A 126 6.38 -5.72 8.30
N THR A 127 6.66 -5.06 9.42
CA THR A 127 6.14 -3.74 9.77
C THR A 127 7.26 -2.81 10.20
N PHE A 128 7.04 -1.52 10.00
CA PHE A 128 7.88 -0.51 10.58
C PHE A 128 7.10 0.75 10.95
N SER A 129 7.71 1.57 11.80
CA SER A 129 7.16 2.86 12.18
C SER A 129 7.72 3.96 11.28
N ALA A 130 6.82 4.75 10.70
CA ALA A 130 7.15 5.99 9.99
C ALA A 130 6.52 7.16 10.74
N PRO A 131 7.29 7.91 11.55
CA PRO A 131 6.83 9.09 12.24
C PRO A 131 6.30 10.15 11.27
N LYS A 132 5.46 11.05 11.76
CA LYS A 132 4.78 12.07 10.95
C LYS A 132 5.76 12.95 10.14
N GLU A 133 6.96 13.15 10.65
CA GLU A 133 7.99 14.03 10.07
C GLU A 133 8.97 13.30 9.14
N SER A 134 8.84 11.97 9.00
CA SER A 134 9.71 11.17 8.13
C SER A 134 8.96 10.63 6.92
N SER A 135 9.68 10.40 5.83
CA SER A 135 9.10 9.69 4.69
C SER A 135 8.73 8.26 5.09
N TRP A 136 7.50 7.84 4.74
CA TRP A 136 7.07 6.47 4.94
C TRP A 136 7.47 5.57 3.76
N GLU A 137 7.77 6.17 2.60
CA GLU A 137 8.09 5.45 1.37
C GLU A 137 9.57 5.04 1.36
N PRO A 138 9.88 3.74 1.36
CA PRO A 138 11.22 3.29 1.05
C PRO A 138 11.57 3.58 -0.41
N GLN A 139 12.83 3.82 -0.68
CA GLN A 139 13.37 3.80 -2.04
C GLN A 139 13.87 2.39 -2.32
N PHE A 140 13.50 1.84 -3.46
CA PHE A 140 13.89 0.50 -3.88
C PHE A 140 14.88 0.57 -5.03
N SER A 141 15.80 -0.40 -5.10
CA SER A 141 16.49 -0.71 -6.34
C SER A 141 15.53 -1.33 -7.35
N ASP A 142 15.79 -1.19 -8.64
CA ASP A 142 14.92 -1.71 -9.71
C ASP A 142 14.74 -3.23 -9.63
N ASP A 143 15.72 -3.95 -9.09
CA ASP A 143 15.68 -5.40 -8.91
C ASP A 143 15.06 -5.84 -7.58
N GLU A 144 14.69 -4.88 -6.71
CA GLU A 144 14.17 -5.09 -5.35
C GLU A 144 15.13 -5.84 -4.42
N SER A 145 16.41 -5.91 -4.77
CA SER A 145 17.43 -6.52 -3.90
C SER A 145 17.81 -5.61 -2.73
N LEU A 146 17.56 -4.30 -2.87
CA LEU A 146 17.90 -3.29 -1.89
C LEU A 146 16.73 -2.32 -1.68
N ALA A 147 16.49 -1.97 -0.44
CA ALA A 147 15.63 -0.85 -0.06
C ALA A 147 16.37 0.11 0.87
N ALA A 148 16.04 1.39 0.79
CA ALA A 148 16.58 2.42 1.66
C ALA A 148 15.48 3.26 2.28
N ARG A 149 15.65 3.65 3.54
CA ARG A 149 14.73 4.54 4.25
C ARG A 149 15.50 5.65 4.96
N MET A 150 14.94 6.83 4.94
CA MET A 150 15.39 7.93 5.79
C MET A 150 14.69 7.84 7.15
N VAL A 151 15.46 7.76 8.22
CA VAL A 151 14.98 7.71 9.61
C VAL A 151 15.71 8.80 10.41
N GLY A 152 15.04 9.92 10.63
CA GLY A 152 15.71 11.13 11.13
C GLY A 152 16.74 11.65 10.13
N SER A 153 18.01 11.79 10.56
CA SER A 153 19.16 12.19 9.73
C SER A 153 19.97 10.99 9.20
N GLU A 154 19.47 9.77 9.37
CA GLU A 154 20.15 8.55 8.95
C GLU A 154 19.45 7.93 7.75
N ILE A 155 20.24 7.39 6.80
CA ILE A 155 19.74 6.55 5.72
C ILE A 155 20.06 5.09 6.10
N MET A 156 19.03 4.28 6.23
CA MET A 156 19.13 2.87 6.55
C MET A 156 18.87 2.02 5.32
N PHE A 157 19.74 1.04 5.07
CA PHE A 157 19.69 0.12 3.94
C PHE A 157 19.31 -1.27 4.39
N TYR A 158 18.46 -1.94 3.60
CA TYR A 158 17.92 -3.26 3.86
C TYR A 158 18.10 -4.12 2.61
N THR A 159 18.77 -5.26 2.75
CA THR A 159 18.96 -6.24 1.66
C THR A 159 17.81 -7.24 1.57
N ASN A 160 16.85 -7.14 2.44
CA ASN A 160 15.60 -7.89 2.41
C ASN A 160 14.44 -6.96 2.76
N MET A 161 13.23 -7.36 2.47
CA MET A 161 12.03 -6.54 2.73
C MET A 161 11.51 -6.67 4.17
N SER A 162 12.31 -7.16 5.11
CA SER A 162 11.88 -7.29 6.51
C SER A 162 11.81 -5.95 7.25
N PHE A 163 12.63 -5.00 6.88
CA PHE A 163 12.74 -3.67 7.53
C PHE A 163 12.91 -3.70 9.05
N GLU A 164 13.12 -4.85 9.65
CA GLU A 164 13.28 -5.00 11.10
C GLU A 164 14.68 -4.58 11.56
N ARG A 165 15.66 -4.94 10.75
CA ARG A 165 17.06 -4.63 11.00
C ARG A 165 17.72 -4.16 9.72
N TYR A 166 18.34 -2.98 9.78
CA TYR A 166 19.14 -2.49 8.66
C TYR A 166 20.49 -3.23 8.57
N ASP A 167 20.94 -3.44 7.35
CA ASP A 167 22.24 -4.08 7.08
C ASP A 167 23.37 -3.05 7.08
N HIS A 168 23.05 -1.84 6.64
CA HIS A 168 23.99 -0.72 6.59
C HIS A 168 23.28 0.59 6.88
N LYS A 169 24.01 1.58 7.42
CA LYS A 169 23.49 2.94 7.57
C LYS A 169 24.52 4.00 7.23
N LEU A 170 24.06 5.09 6.68
CA LEU A 170 24.79 6.32 6.50
C LEU A 170 24.25 7.37 7.47
N VAL A 171 25.17 8.12 8.09
CA VAL A 171 24.86 9.25 8.95
C VAL A 171 25.35 10.49 8.25
N GLU A 172 24.48 11.43 7.97
CA GLU A 172 24.88 12.73 7.46
C GLU A 172 25.57 13.48 8.59
N LYS A 173 26.87 13.73 8.41
CA LYS A 173 27.60 14.62 9.31
C LYS A 173 27.33 16.04 8.86
N GLY A 174 26.47 16.73 9.58
CA GLY A 174 26.28 18.17 9.43
C GLY A 174 27.52 18.98 9.76
#